data_388b7b366c702d7586783940b47235bb
#
_entry.id   388b7b366c702d7586783940b47235bb
#
_cell.length_a   1.000
_cell.length_b   1.000
_cell.length_c   1.000
_cell.angle_alpha   90.00
_cell.angle_beta   90.00
_cell.angle_gamma   90.00
#
_symmetry.space_group_name_H-M   'P 1'
#
loop_
_entity.id
_entity.type
_entity.pdbx_description
1 polymer ?
#
loop_
_entity_poly.entity_id
_entity_poly.type
_entity_poly.pdbx_seq_one_letter_code
_entity_poly.pdbx_strand_id
1 'polypeptide(L)' 'MNNTLIKGLRLLEVLAARAQPVGISELAQELEMGASNVHRLLQALVELGYAVNEGGRGGYR' A
#
# COMPACT_ATOMS: atom_id res chain seq x y z
N MET A 1 -18.48 7.86 -7.16
CA MET A 1 -17.01 7.95 -7.18
C MET A 1 -16.40 6.60 -6.84
N ASN A 2 -15.32 6.23 -7.46
CA ASN A 2 -14.71 4.92 -7.25
C ASN A 2 -13.77 4.94 -6.04
N ASN A 3 -14.28 4.47 -4.90
CA ASN A 3 -13.50 4.48 -3.65
C ASN A 3 -12.28 3.56 -3.71
N THR A 4 -12.37 2.47 -4.45
CA THR A 4 -11.24 1.54 -4.57
C THR A 4 -10.08 2.23 -5.29
N LEU A 5 -10.37 2.94 -6.34
CA LEU A 5 -9.33 3.66 -7.09
C LEU A 5 -8.71 4.76 -6.24
N ILE A 6 -9.55 5.53 -5.53
CA ILE A 6 -9.07 6.59 -4.65
C ILE A 6 -8.15 6.03 -3.58
N LYS A 7 -8.57 4.94 -2.94
CA LYS A 7 -7.77 4.32 -1.88
C LYS A 7 -6.46 3.76 -2.43
N GLY A 8 -6.50 3.17 -3.61
CA GLY A 8 -5.29 2.67 -4.26
C GLY A 8 -4.31 3.78 -4.56
N LEU A 9 -4.78 4.91 -5.07
CA LEU A 9 -3.92 6.05 -5.36
C LEU A 9 -3.37 6.67 -4.10
N ARG A 10 -4.17 6.75 -3.04
CA ARG A 10 -3.68 7.26 -1.75
C ARG A 10 -2.61 6.36 -1.16
N LEU A 11 -2.81 5.05 -1.29
CA LEU A 11 -1.79 4.09 -0.86
C LEU A 11 -0.48 4.33 -1.58
N LEU A 12 -0.54 4.52 -2.88
CA LEU A 12 0.65 4.79 -3.67
C LEU A 12 1.31 6.10 -3.24
N GLU A 13 0.52 7.13 -2.98
CA GLU A 13 1.04 8.41 -2.50
C GLU A 13 1.77 8.28 -1.16
N VAL A 14 1.22 7.48 -0.25
CA VAL A 14 1.86 7.24 1.04
C VAL A 14 3.20 6.57 0.85
N LEU A 15 3.25 5.54 0.01
CA LEU A 15 4.51 4.85 -0.26
C LEU A 15 5.54 5.79 -0.87
N ALA A 16 5.11 6.64 -1.80
CA ALA A 16 6.01 7.57 -2.47
C ALA A 16 6.56 8.63 -1.53
N ALA A 17 5.79 8.98 -0.49
CA ALA A 17 6.19 10.02 0.46
C ALA A 17 7.11 9.48 1.56
N ARG A 18 7.21 8.17 1.73
CA ARG A 18 8.01 7.57 2.80
C ARG A 18 9.41 7.23 2.31
N ALA A 19 10.39 7.53 3.15
CA ALA A 19 11.79 7.21 2.85
C ALA A 19 12.11 5.73 3.08
N GLN A 20 11.31 5.07 3.91
CA GLN A 20 11.51 3.66 4.27
C GLN A 20 10.30 2.83 3.86
N PRO A 21 10.48 1.53 3.63
CA PRO A 21 9.34 0.65 3.35
C PRO A 21 8.33 0.69 4.49
N VAL A 22 7.06 0.49 4.16
CA VAL A 22 5.96 0.59 5.10
C VAL A 22 5.23 -0.74 5.16
N GLY A 23 4.91 -1.20 6.37
CA GLY A 23 4.20 -2.45 6.57
C GLY A 23 2.70 -2.31 6.37
N ILE A 24 2.02 -3.44 6.18
CA ILE A 24 0.58 -3.46 5.95
C ILE A 24 -0.20 -2.87 7.12
N SER A 25 0.20 -3.20 8.34
CA SER A 25 -0.50 -2.71 9.54
C SER A 25 -0.45 -1.19 9.61
N GLU A 26 0.70 -0.62 9.33
CA GLU A 26 0.86 0.83 9.36
C GLU A 26 0.04 1.49 8.26
N LEU A 27 0.04 0.92 7.06
CA LEU A 27 -0.75 1.44 5.96
C LEU A 27 -2.24 1.35 6.24
N ALA A 28 -2.68 0.24 6.83
CA ALA A 28 -4.09 0.05 7.17
C ALA A 28 -4.54 1.11 8.16
N GLN A 29 -3.71 1.40 9.14
CA GLN A 29 -3.99 2.40 10.15
C GLN A 29 -4.07 3.79 9.53
N GLU A 30 -3.09 4.14 8.73
CA GLU A 30 -3.00 5.46 8.12
C GLU A 30 -4.13 5.72 7.13
N LEU A 31 -4.53 4.70 6.39
CA LEU A 31 -5.57 4.83 5.39
C LEU A 31 -6.97 4.51 5.94
N GLU A 32 -7.04 4.11 7.20
CA GLU A 32 -8.28 3.72 7.85
C GLU A 32 -9.01 2.63 7.08
N MET A 33 -8.25 1.60 6.72
CA MET A 33 -8.75 0.46 5.96
C MET A 33 -8.43 -0.85 6.67
N GLY A 34 -9.14 -1.90 6.32
CA GLY A 34 -8.80 -3.23 6.79
C GLY A 34 -7.52 -3.73 6.13
N ALA A 35 -6.75 -4.53 6.89
CA ALA A 35 -5.47 -5.05 6.40
C ALA A 35 -5.62 -5.89 5.13
N SER A 36 -6.70 -6.66 5.02
CA SER A 36 -6.90 -7.49 3.83
C SER A 36 -7.16 -6.64 2.59
N ASN A 37 -7.83 -5.50 2.73
CA ASN A 37 -8.04 -4.58 1.63
C ASN A 37 -6.73 -3.93 1.20
N VAL A 38 -5.91 -3.52 2.18
CA VAL A 38 -4.59 -2.96 1.90
C VAL A 38 -3.75 -3.99 1.14
N HIS A 39 -3.78 -5.24 1.59
CA HIS A 39 -3.02 -6.30 0.94
C HIS A 39 -3.42 -6.48 -0.52
N ARG A 40 -4.72 -6.46 -0.81
CA ARG A 40 -5.21 -6.58 -2.18
C ARG A 40 -4.73 -5.44 -3.07
N LEU A 41 -4.80 -4.21 -2.55
CA LEU A 41 -4.36 -3.04 -3.29
C LEU A 41 -2.86 -3.10 -3.54
N LEU A 42 -2.09 -3.50 -2.52
CA LEU A 42 -0.65 -3.63 -2.66
C LEU A 42 -0.29 -4.68 -3.70
N GLN A 43 -0.99 -5.81 -3.70
CA GLN A 43 -0.72 -6.83 -4.70
C GLN A 43 -0.90 -6.31 -6.12
N ALA A 44 -1.97 -5.53 -6.34
CA ALA A 44 -2.21 -4.94 -7.65
C ALA A 44 -1.11 -3.96 -8.04
N LEU A 45 -0.69 -3.12 -7.09
CA LEU A 45 0.37 -2.14 -7.35
C LEU A 45 1.70 -2.83 -7.64
N VAL A 46 2.02 -3.89 -6.92
CA VAL A 46 3.24 -4.66 -7.16
C VAL A 46 3.20 -5.33 -8.53
N GLU A 47 2.05 -5.92 -8.86
CA GLU A 47 1.89 -6.60 -10.15
C GLU A 47 2.09 -5.65 -11.32
N LEU A 48 1.63 -4.41 -11.18
CA LEU A 48 1.77 -3.41 -12.22
C LEU A 48 3.12 -2.70 -12.21
N GLY A 49 3.94 -2.97 -11.21
CA GLY A 49 5.27 -2.36 -11.12
C GLY A 49 5.30 -1.01 -10.41
N TYR A 50 4.20 -0.61 -9.78
CA TYR A 50 4.16 0.66 -9.06
C TYR A 50 4.66 0.55 -7.63
N ALA A 51 4.72 -0.64 -7.09
CA ALA A 51 5.20 -0.85 -5.74
C ALA A 51 6.09 -2.09 -5.70
N VAL A 52 6.92 -2.19 -4.67
CA VAL A 52 7.83 -3.31 -4.47
C VAL A 52 7.61 -3.90 -3.10
N ASN A 53 7.51 -5.23 -3.04
CA ASN A 53 7.47 -5.95 -1.79
C ASN A 53 8.90 -6.26 -1.38
N GLU A 54 9.34 -5.65 -0.28
CA GLU A 54 10.71 -5.85 0.20
C GLU A 54 10.91 -7.22 0.86
N GLY A 55 9.81 -7.93 1.11
CA GLY A 55 9.87 -9.26 1.71
C GLY A 55 10.10 -9.23 3.20
N GLY A 56 9.81 -10.36 3.85
CA GLY A 56 10.03 -10.49 5.28
C GLY A 56 9.44 -9.34 6.07
N ARG A 57 10.31 -8.65 6.82
CA ARG A 57 9.88 -7.51 7.63
C ARG A 57 10.04 -6.18 6.93
N GLY A 58 10.47 -6.19 5.69
CA GLY A 58 10.79 -4.97 4.97
C GLY A 58 9.59 -4.09 4.65
N GLY A 59 8.42 -4.69 4.47
CA GLY A 59 7.23 -3.94 4.07
C GLY A 59 7.23 -3.65 2.58
N TYR A 60 6.54 -2.57 2.22
CA TYR A 60 6.35 -2.19 0.81
C TYR A 60 6.86 -0.76 0.58
N ARG A 61 7.25 -0.52 -0.66
CA ARG A 61 7.65 0.82 -1.06
C ARG A 61 7.32 1.10 -2.53
#